data_fa5b17b4416cd9af49bca335e0ef717c
#
_entry.id   fa5b17b4416cd9af49bca335e0ef717c
#
_cell.length_a   1.000
_cell.length_b   1.000
_cell.length_c   1.000
_cell.angle_alpha   90.00
_cell.angle_beta   90.00
_cell.angle_gamma   90.00
#
_symmetry.space_group_name_H-M   'P 1'
#
loop_
_entity.id
_entity.type
_entity.pdbx_description
1 polymer ?
#
loop_
_entity_poly.entity_id
_entity_poly.type
_entity_poly.pdbx_seq_one_letter_code
_entity_poly.pdbx_strand_id
1 'polypeptide(L)'
;MTNTRMLAAVAVASVLAAPAFAEDLTIVFKTTGGGGGGTVTHYFSSDKVRTGDADNETVMDYAAGKIVSIDHKKKEYSEITFAEMEAGLKAAAAKVDEASAQMQQQMATMPPAMREKMEQMMGGAASAVTVTKGGTRQVAGYTCQDYTLAMGQAMTMKMCATTALQYPMDYRKFQALAGSAAAMANNPMFKGMGKMVEEMKKIEGLTIADSTSMKMMGRSSESSREAVEIKKGPIPAAAFDVTALTPGYKKVPHPITKLK
;
A
#
# COMPACT_ATOMS: atom_id res chain seq x y z
N MET A 1 -14.52 -26.70 74.81
CA MET A 1 -14.26 -25.43 74.13
C MET A 1 -13.41 -25.75 72.89
N THR A 2 -14.07 -25.97 71.74
CA THR A 2 -13.42 -26.44 70.52
C THR A 2 -13.48 -25.33 69.48
N ASN A 3 -12.32 -24.69 69.17
CA ASN A 3 -12.22 -23.64 68.23
C ASN A 3 -12.00 -24.24 66.83
N THR A 4 -13.03 -24.20 65.99
CA THR A 4 -12.95 -24.55 64.55
C THR A 4 -12.55 -23.31 63.78
N ARG A 5 -11.30 -23.29 63.25
CA ARG A 5 -10.81 -22.26 62.29
C ARG A 5 -11.26 -22.63 60.89
N MET A 6 -12.17 -21.86 60.31
CA MET A 6 -12.49 -21.90 58.87
C MET A 6 -11.36 -21.23 58.08
N LEU A 7 -10.70 -22.00 57.22
CA LEU A 7 -9.79 -21.52 56.20
C LEU A 7 -10.61 -21.19 54.94
N ALA A 8 -10.74 -19.92 54.64
CA ALA A 8 -11.30 -19.46 53.35
C ALA A 8 -10.22 -19.52 52.27
N ALA A 9 -10.37 -20.43 51.30
CA ALA A 9 -9.53 -20.49 50.12
C ALA A 9 -9.99 -19.44 49.10
N VAL A 10 -9.19 -18.42 48.89
CA VAL A 10 -9.40 -17.44 47.80
C VAL A 10 -8.83 -18.04 46.52
N ALA A 11 -9.70 -18.48 45.62
CA ALA A 11 -9.32 -18.88 44.27
C ALA A 11 -9.08 -17.62 43.44
N VAL A 12 -7.82 -17.31 43.15
CA VAL A 12 -7.43 -16.27 42.18
C VAL A 12 -7.60 -16.83 40.77
N ALA A 13 -8.68 -16.49 40.09
CA ALA A 13 -8.88 -16.78 38.70
C ALA A 13 -7.95 -15.86 37.87
N SER A 14 -6.82 -16.39 37.38
CA SER A 14 -5.94 -15.72 36.42
C SER A 14 -6.65 -15.70 35.08
N VAL A 15 -7.24 -14.58 34.71
CA VAL A 15 -7.74 -14.31 33.37
C VAL A 15 -6.50 -14.16 32.47
N LEU A 16 -6.16 -15.21 31.74
CA LEU A 16 -5.20 -15.14 30.64
C LEU A 16 -5.82 -14.23 29.57
N ALA A 17 -5.42 -12.96 29.57
CA ALA A 17 -5.72 -12.07 28.46
C ALA A 17 -5.01 -12.62 27.20
N ALA A 18 -5.77 -13.32 26.35
CA ALA A 18 -5.29 -13.64 25.00
C ALA A 18 -4.94 -12.34 24.31
N PRO A 19 -3.82 -12.27 23.55
CA PRO A 19 -3.50 -11.09 22.76
C PRO A 19 -4.70 -10.82 21.86
N ALA A 20 -5.32 -9.65 22.01
CA ALA A 20 -6.39 -9.19 21.15
C ALA A 20 -5.77 -8.92 19.78
N PHE A 21 -5.78 -9.91 18.88
CA PHE A 21 -5.51 -9.65 17.49
C PHE A 21 -6.59 -8.68 16.99
N ALA A 22 -6.18 -7.68 16.21
CA ALA A 22 -7.15 -6.79 15.59
C ALA A 22 -8.10 -7.66 14.75
N GLU A 23 -9.42 -7.36 14.85
CA GLU A 23 -10.44 -8.08 14.08
C GLU A 23 -10.22 -7.86 12.58
N ASP A 24 -10.58 -8.86 11.79
CA ASP A 24 -10.61 -8.73 10.33
C ASP A 24 -11.45 -7.50 9.91
N LEU A 25 -11.05 -6.85 8.82
CA LEU A 25 -11.71 -5.66 8.31
C LEU A 25 -12.18 -5.87 6.88
N THR A 26 -13.46 -5.57 6.65
CA THR A 26 -14.01 -5.40 5.30
C THR A 26 -14.35 -3.92 5.12
N ILE A 27 -13.78 -3.29 4.09
CA ILE A 27 -13.99 -1.88 3.80
C ILE A 27 -14.54 -1.75 2.39
N VAL A 28 -15.72 -1.16 2.27
CA VAL A 28 -16.35 -0.83 1.00
C VAL A 28 -16.03 0.60 0.65
N PHE A 29 -15.37 0.82 -0.47
CA PHE A 29 -15.02 2.14 -0.98
C PHE A 29 -15.88 2.53 -2.17
N LYS A 30 -16.30 3.77 -2.19
CA LYS A 30 -16.77 4.44 -3.41
C LYS A 30 -15.56 5.07 -4.10
N THR A 31 -15.37 4.78 -5.38
CA THR A 31 -14.27 5.28 -6.19
C THR A 31 -14.79 6.23 -7.27
N THR A 32 -13.99 7.24 -7.65
CA THR A 32 -14.27 8.15 -8.76
C THR A 32 -12.98 8.46 -9.52
N GLY A 33 -13.07 8.74 -10.81
CA GLY A 33 -11.91 9.03 -11.66
C GLY A 33 -11.13 7.77 -12.06
N GLY A 34 -9.95 7.95 -12.64
CA GLY A 34 -8.99 6.87 -12.91
C GLY A 34 -9.43 5.78 -13.88
N GLY A 35 -10.46 6.00 -14.71
CA GLY A 35 -10.95 5.02 -15.69
C GLY A 35 -12.30 4.38 -15.36
N GLY A 36 -12.91 4.71 -14.23
CA GLY A 36 -14.25 4.26 -13.86
C GLY A 36 -14.60 4.63 -12.43
N GLY A 37 -15.84 5.09 -12.22
CA GLY A 37 -16.42 5.22 -10.88
C GLY A 37 -17.11 3.91 -10.51
N GLY A 38 -17.13 3.58 -9.22
CA GLY A 38 -17.82 2.37 -8.76
C GLY A 38 -17.67 2.14 -7.27
N THR A 39 -18.02 0.94 -6.86
CA THR A 39 -17.86 0.47 -5.50
C THR A 39 -16.89 -0.71 -5.52
N VAL A 40 -15.87 -0.66 -4.66
CA VAL A 40 -14.89 -1.74 -4.50
C VAL A 40 -14.82 -2.18 -3.04
N THR A 41 -14.57 -3.45 -2.81
CA THR A 41 -14.48 -3.99 -1.45
C THR A 41 -13.08 -4.50 -1.20
N HIS A 42 -12.46 -3.98 -0.15
CA HIS A 42 -11.16 -4.45 0.33
C HIS A 42 -11.34 -5.32 1.56
N TYR A 43 -10.56 -6.38 1.64
CA TYR A 43 -10.59 -7.35 2.73
C TYR A 43 -9.20 -7.42 3.37
N PHE A 44 -9.16 -7.34 4.70
CA PHE A 44 -7.93 -7.40 5.48
C PHE A 44 -8.11 -8.42 6.60
N SER A 45 -7.35 -9.50 6.57
CA SER A 45 -7.24 -10.48 7.66
C SER A 45 -5.82 -10.48 8.22
N SER A 46 -5.57 -11.30 9.24
CA SER A 46 -4.25 -11.41 9.88
C SER A 46 -3.14 -11.86 8.93
N ASP A 47 -3.47 -12.63 7.91
CA ASP A 47 -2.51 -13.25 6.99
C ASP A 47 -2.81 -13.02 5.50
N LYS A 48 -3.97 -12.42 5.17
CA LYS A 48 -4.38 -12.18 3.78
C LYS A 48 -4.95 -10.79 3.60
N VAL A 49 -4.67 -10.24 2.43
CA VAL A 49 -5.24 -8.97 2.00
C VAL A 49 -5.74 -9.12 0.57
N ARG A 50 -6.96 -8.66 0.31
CA ARG A 50 -7.47 -8.46 -1.05
C ARG A 50 -7.84 -7.00 -1.23
N THR A 51 -7.25 -6.38 -2.24
CA THR A 51 -7.49 -4.96 -2.59
C THR A 51 -7.55 -4.83 -4.10
N GLY A 52 -8.09 -3.73 -4.57
CA GLY A 52 -8.14 -3.44 -6.01
C GLY A 52 -9.31 -2.55 -6.37
N ASP A 53 -9.64 -2.58 -7.64
CA ASP A 53 -10.80 -1.90 -8.23
C ASP A 53 -11.63 -2.92 -9.05
N ALA A 54 -12.63 -2.44 -9.79
CA ALA A 54 -13.49 -3.30 -10.59
C ALA A 54 -12.76 -4.02 -11.74
N ASP A 55 -11.61 -3.49 -12.16
CA ASP A 55 -10.85 -3.99 -13.30
C ASP A 55 -9.66 -4.85 -12.88
N ASN A 56 -9.04 -4.49 -11.74
CA ASN A 56 -7.80 -5.12 -11.26
C ASN A 56 -7.88 -5.37 -9.76
N GLU A 57 -7.60 -6.59 -9.37
CA GLU A 57 -7.51 -6.98 -7.96
C GLU A 57 -6.16 -7.61 -7.64
N THR A 58 -5.77 -7.50 -6.40
CA THR A 58 -4.58 -8.16 -5.85
C THR A 58 -4.96 -8.90 -4.59
N VAL A 59 -4.60 -10.18 -4.54
CA VAL A 59 -4.67 -11.01 -3.33
C VAL A 59 -3.25 -11.25 -2.86
N MET A 60 -2.95 -10.82 -1.64
CA MET A 60 -1.69 -11.12 -0.96
C MET A 60 -1.94 -12.14 0.13
N ASP A 61 -1.21 -13.24 0.09
CA ASP A 61 -1.22 -14.28 1.12
C ASP A 61 0.16 -14.29 1.79
N TYR A 62 0.21 -13.71 3.01
CA TYR A 62 1.46 -13.58 3.76
C TYR A 62 1.92 -14.90 4.36
N ALA A 63 0.98 -15.80 4.66
CA ALA A 63 1.30 -17.14 5.16
C ALA A 63 1.94 -18.00 4.07
N ALA A 64 1.41 -17.93 2.85
CA ALA A 64 1.95 -18.63 1.69
C ALA A 64 3.10 -17.89 0.99
N GLY A 65 3.37 -16.63 1.35
CA GLY A 65 4.39 -15.78 0.71
C GLY A 65 4.11 -15.51 -0.76
N LYS A 66 2.83 -15.31 -1.13
CA LYS A 66 2.37 -15.17 -2.51
C LYS A 66 1.58 -13.90 -2.75
N ILE A 67 1.68 -13.40 -3.98
CA ILE A 67 0.83 -12.34 -4.51
C ILE A 67 0.18 -12.86 -5.79
N VAL A 68 -1.11 -12.64 -5.91
CA VAL A 68 -1.90 -12.90 -7.10
C VAL A 68 -2.45 -11.58 -7.61
N SER A 69 -2.14 -11.25 -8.85
CA SER A 69 -2.69 -10.09 -9.56
C SER A 69 -3.72 -10.58 -10.57
N ILE A 70 -4.91 -9.99 -10.55
CA ILE A 70 -6.05 -10.39 -11.37
C ILE A 70 -6.43 -9.20 -12.26
N ASP A 71 -6.54 -9.44 -13.58
CA ASP A 71 -7.04 -8.48 -14.58
C ASP A 71 -8.40 -9.00 -15.07
N HIS A 72 -9.48 -8.42 -14.56
CA HIS A 72 -10.84 -8.84 -14.89
C HIS A 72 -11.25 -8.49 -16.34
N LYS A 73 -10.67 -7.41 -16.89
CA LYS A 73 -10.92 -7.01 -18.30
C LYS A 73 -10.34 -8.02 -19.28
N LYS A 74 -9.11 -8.49 -19.00
CA LYS A 74 -8.45 -9.48 -19.86
C LYS A 74 -8.83 -10.92 -19.52
N LYS A 75 -9.49 -11.13 -18.37
CA LYS A 75 -9.71 -12.46 -17.79
C LYS A 75 -8.39 -13.24 -17.63
N GLU A 76 -7.41 -12.55 -17.07
CA GLU A 76 -6.09 -13.10 -16.82
C GLU A 76 -5.71 -12.91 -15.35
N TYR A 77 -4.90 -13.82 -14.83
CA TYR A 77 -4.27 -13.65 -13.53
C TYR A 77 -2.83 -14.14 -13.55
N SER A 78 -2.02 -13.59 -12.67
CA SER A 78 -0.64 -13.98 -12.50
C SER A 78 -0.33 -14.18 -11.01
N GLU A 79 0.56 -15.13 -10.73
CA GLU A 79 1.04 -15.39 -9.37
C GLU A 79 2.54 -15.16 -9.33
N ILE A 80 3.00 -14.63 -8.20
CA ILE A 80 4.42 -14.47 -7.91
C ILE A 80 4.66 -14.69 -6.41
N THR A 81 5.77 -15.30 -6.05
CA THR A 81 6.21 -15.38 -4.65
C THR A 81 6.90 -14.08 -4.24
N PHE A 82 6.96 -13.81 -2.94
CA PHE A 82 7.70 -12.66 -2.41
C PHE A 82 9.19 -12.71 -2.79
N ALA A 83 9.78 -13.90 -2.79
CA ALA A 83 11.18 -14.10 -3.21
C ALA A 83 11.40 -13.78 -4.69
N GLU A 84 10.49 -14.22 -5.58
CA GLU A 84 10.56 -13.90 -7.01
C GLU A 84 10.33 -12.42 -7.27
N MET A 85 9.42 -11.78 -6.52
CA MET A 85 9.21 -10.33 -6.59
C MET A 85 10.47 -9.57 -6.17
N GLU A 86 11.09 -9.95 -5.05
CA GLU A 86 12.33 -9.33 -4.58
C GLU A 86 13.45 -9.47 -5.62
N ALA A 87 13.62 -10.67 -6.17
CA ALA A 87 14.62 -10.92 -7.22
C ALA A 87 14.35 -10.08 -8.48
N GLY A 88 13.07 -9.98 -8.89
CA GLY A 88 12.67 -9.16 -10.03
C GLY A 88 12.90 -7.67 -9.80
N LEU A 89 12.60 -7.16 -8.60
CA LEU A 89 12.87 -5.77 -8.22
C LEU A 89 14.38 -5.46 -8.21
N LYS A 90 15.21 -6.37 -7.70
CA LYS A 90 16.67 -6.23 -7.74
C LYS A 90 17.19 -6.18 -9.19
N ALA A 91 16.69 -7.06 -10.06
CA ALA A 91 17.05 -7.06 -11.48
C ALA A 91 16.61 -5.77 -12.19
N ALA A 92 15.41 -5.28 -11.89
CA ALA A 92 14.91 -4.01 -12.41
C ALA A 92 15.78 -2.83 -11.93
N ALA A 93 16.16 -2.81 -10.65
CA ALA A 93 17.04 -1.79 -10.09
C ALA A 93 18.40 -1.74 -10.80
N ALA A 94 19.02 -2.91 -11.05
CA ALA A 94 20.29 -2.99 -11.76
C ALA A 94 20.19 -2.40 -13.18
N LYS A 95 19.12 -2.70 -13.93
CA LYS A 95 18.89 -2.12 -15.26
C LYS A 95 18.67 -0.60 -15.22
N VAL A 96 18.00 -0.11 -14.18
CA VAL A 96 17.82 1.33 -13.97
C VAL A 96 19.15 2.00 -13.63
N ASP A 97 20.01 1.34 -12.84
CA ASP A 97 21.36 1.84 -12.54
C ASP A 97 22.21 1.97 -13.80
N GLU A 98 22.21 0.96 -14.65
CA GLU A 98 22.90 1.00 -15.94
C GLU A 98 22.36 2.13 -16.85
N ALA A 99 21.03 2.26 -16.97
CA ALA A 99 20.41 3.32 -17.76
C ALA A 99 20.72 4.72 -17.18
N SER A 100 20.76 4.84 -15.87
CA SER A 100 21.12 6.09 -15.16
C SER A 100 22.58 6.47 -15.42
N ALA A 101 23.50 5.51 -15.39
CA ALA A 101 24.91 5.73 -15.71
C ALA A 101 25.11 6.19 -17.16
N GLN A 102 24.43 5.55 -18.11
CA GLN A 102 24.43 5.96 -19.52
C GLN A 102 23.87 7.39 -19.70
N MET A 103 22.77 7.71 -19.03
CA MET A 103 22.16 9.05 -19.07
C MET A 103 23.12 10.10 -18.49
N GLN A 104 23.79 9.81 -17.36
CA GLN A 104 24.80 10.71 -16.78
C GLN A 104 25.97 10.96 -17.74
N GLN A 105 26.44 9.93 -18.45
CA GLN A 105 27.47 10.09 -19.48
C GLN A 105 26.99 10.98 -20.65
N GLN A 106 25.75 10.79 -21.11
CA GLN A 106 25.17 11.64 -22.15
C GLN A 106 25.00 13.09 -21.66
N MET A 107 24.55 13.29 -20.42
CA MET A 107 24.43 14.62 -19.82
C MET A 107 25.78 15.32 -19.68
N ALA A 108 26.87 14.57 -19.41
CA ALA A 108 28.20 15.13 -19.29
C ALA A 108 28.70 15.73 -20.65
N THR A 109 28.21 15.22 -21.76
CA THR A 109 28.55 15.71 -23.11
C THR A 109 27.63 16.82 -23.61
N MET A 110 26.54 17.15 -22.89
CA MET A 110 25.59 18.20 -23.27
C MET A 110 26.12 19.62 -22.96
N PRO A 111 25.73 20.64 -23.74
CA PRO A 111 25.98 22.03 -23.41
C PRO A 111 25.43 22.39 -22.02
N PRO A 112 26.14 23.25 -21.23
CA PRO A 112 25.73 23.56 -19.84
C PRO A 112 24.29 24.01 -19.68
N ALA A 113 23.81 24.90 -20.58
CA ALA A 113 22.43 25.41 -20.53
C ALA A 113 21.36 24.33 -20.74
N MET A 114 21.68 23.27 -21.53
CA MET A 114 20.77 22.17 -21.78
C MET A 114 20.75 21.18 -20.61
N ARG A 115 21.92 21.00 -19.98
CA ARG A 115 22.07 20.18 -18.75
C ARG A 115 21.28 20.79 -17.60
N GLU A 116 21.44 22.09 -17.35
CA GLU A 116 20.73 22.80 -16.29
C GLU A 116 19.20 22.71 -16.45
N LYS A 117 18.70 22.86 -17.68
CA LYS A 117 17.28 22.72 -17.98
C LYS A 117 16.76 21.30 -17.75
N MET A 118 17.57 20.29 -18.05
CA MET A 118 17.23 18.89 -17.82
C MET A 118 17.31 18.51 -16.33
N GLU A 119 18.29 19.03 -15.59
CA GLU A 119 18.39 18.89 -14.14
C GLU A 119 17.21 19.55 -13.44
N GLN A 120 16.76 20.72 -13.88
CA GLN A 120 15.55 21.39 -13.37
C GLN A 120 14.30 20.57 -13.64
N MET A 121 14.17 19.95 -14.81
CA MET A 121 13.04 19.08 -15.14
C MET A 121 13.06 17.77 -14.33
N MET A 122 14.23 17.18 -14.09
CA MET A 122 14.38 15.91 -13.38
C MET A 122 14.51 16.10 -11.85
N GLY A 123 15.24 17.12 -11.41
CA GLY A 123 15.55 17.34 -10.00
C GLY A 123 14.46 18.09 -9.22
N GLY A 124 13.71 18.94 -9.89
CA GLY A 124 12.69 19.77 -9.24
C GLY A 124 11.49 18.99 -8.71
N ALA A 125 11.14 17.88 -9.34
CA ALA A 125 10.01 17.04 -8.92
C ALA A 125 10.37 16.07 -7.78
N ALA A 126 11.62 15.59 -7.72
CA ALA A 126 12.04 14.55 -6.77
C ALA A 126 12.46 15.08 -5.39
N SER A 127 12.73 16.39 -5.25
CA SER A 127 13.36 16.95 -4.04
C SER A 127 12.38 17.48 -2.99
N ALA A 128 11.11 17.68 -3.32
CA ALA A 128 10.13 18.32 -2.43
C ALA A 128 8.93 17.40 -2.15
N VAL A 129 9.20 16.26 -1.47
CA VAL A 129 8.10 15.48 -0.87
C VAL A 129 7.83 16.02 0.51
N THR A 130 6.57 16.38 0.78
CA THR A 130 6.13 16.89 2.08
C THR A 130 4.80 16.26 2.46
N VAL A 131 4.64 15.94 3.75
CA VAL A 131 3.34 15.59 4.33
C VAL A 131 2.95 16.69 5.31
N THR A 132 1.77 17.25 5.11
CA THR A 132 1.16 18.24 6.02
C THR A 132 -0.10 17.67 6.64
N LYS A 133 -0.27 17.92 7.93
CA LYS A 133 -1.45 17.53 8.70
C LYS A 133 -2.50 18.62 8.55
N GLY A 134 -3.74 18.24 8.24
CA GLY A 134 -4.89 19.12 8.06
C GLY A 134 -5.88 19.08 9.23
N GLY A 135 -7.15 19.27 8.94
CA GLY A 135 -8.26 19.13 9.89
C GLY A 135 -8.67 17.69 10.13
N THR A 136 -9.78 17.53 10.83
CA THR A 136 -10.44 16.23 11.03
C THR A 136 -11.82 16.23 10.38
N ARG A 137 -12.27 15.08 9.91
CA ARG A 137 -13.62 14.89 9.37
C ARG A 137 -14.16 13.49 9.69
N GLN A 138 -15.42 13.26 9.39
CA GLN A 138 -16.07 11.96 9.55
C GLN A 138 -16.13 11.24 8.21
N VAL A 139 -15.76 9.95 8.20
CA VAL A 139 -15.88 9.04 7.05
C VAL A 139 -16.37 7.69 7.55
N ALA A 140 -17.46 7.18 7.00
CA ALA A 140 -18.07 5.89 7.36
C ALA A 140 -18.25 5.71 8.89
N GLY A 141 -18.60 6.78 9.61
CA GLY A 141 -18.80 6.77 11.07
C GLY A 141 -17.53 6.89 11.92
N TYR A 142 -16.35 7.01 11.31
CA TYR A 142 -15.08 7.17 12.00
C TYR A 142 -14.54 8.59 11.83
N THR A 143 -14.04 9.16 12.92
CA THR A 143 -13.24 10.40 12.85
C THR A 143 -11.88 10.08 12.25
N CYS A 144 -11.48 10.79 11.21
CA CYS A 144 -10.17 10.66 10.60
C CYS A 144 -9.45 12.00 10.51
N GLN A 145 -8.13 11.97 10.52
CA GLN A 145 -7.23 13.11 10.39
C GLN A 145 -6.85 13.26 8.92
N ASP A 146 -7.04 14.45 8.37
CA ASP A 146 -6.61 14.74 7.00
C ASP A 146 -5.10 14.97 6.93
N TYR A 147 -4.49 14.44 5.87
CA TYR A 147 -3.10 14.63 5.49
C TYR A 147 -3.02 14.99 4.01
N THR A 148 -2.09 15.85 3.66
CA THR A 148 -1.76 16.15 2.27
C THR A 148 -0.30 15.80 2.02
N LEU A 149 -0.05 14.84 1.12
CA LEU A 149 1.26 14.54 0.59
C LEU A 149 1.40 15.25 -0.76
N ALA A 150 2.43 16.07 -0.90
CA ALA A 150 2.76 16.75 -2.15
C ALA A 150 4.13 16.30 -2.65
N MET A 151 4.24 16.02 -3.95
CA MET A 151 5.49 15.77 -4.67
C MET A 151 5.70 16.88 -5.70
N GLY A 152 6.31 17.97 -5.26
CA GLY A 152 6.42 19.18 -6.06
C GLY A 152 5.06 19.64 -6.59
N GLN A 153 5.00 19.98 -7.88
CA GLN A 153 3.74 20.35 -8.56
C GLN A 153 3.13 19.19 -9.37
N ALA A 154 3.82 18.06 -9.42
CA ALA A 154 3.42 16.93 -10.29
C ALA A 154 2.34 16.06 -9.67
N MET A 155 2.35 15.86 -8.35
CA MET A 155 1.39 15.00 -7.67
C MET A 155 1.02 15.56 -6.30
N THR A 156 -0.27 15.53 -6.02
CA THR A 156 -0.83 15.80 -4.68
C THR A 156 -1.76 14.64 -4.31
N MET A 157 -1.54 14.08 -3.14
CA MET A 157 -2.39 13.05 -2.55
C MET A 157 -2.96 13.59 -1.24
N LYS A 158 -4.28 13.61 -1.12
CA LYS A 158 -4.98 13.91 0.14
C LYS A 158 -5.49 12.62 0.72
N MET A 159 -5.27 12.40 2.01
CA MET A 159 -5.67 11.18 2.71
C MET A 159 -6.38 11.54 3.99
N CYS A 160 -7.38 10.76 4.39
CA CYS A 160 -7.97 10.82 5.72
C CYS A 160 -7.72 9.49 6.43
N ALA A 161 -6.92 9.53 7.51
CA ALA A 161 -6.53 8.34 8.25
C ALA A 161 -7.10 8.36 9.68
N THR A 162 -7.57 7.20 10.16
CA THR A 162 -8.14 7.04 11.49
C THR A 162 -7.31 6.10 12.35
N THR A 163 -7.07 6.50 13.59
CA THR A 163 -6.40 5.65 14.59
C THR A 163 -7.38 4.74 15.33
N ALA A 164 -8.71 4.90 15.11
CA ALA A 164 -9.73 4.05 15.70
C ALA A 164 -9.81 2.66 15.05
N LEU A 165 -9.12 2.47 13.94
CA LEU A 165 -9.00 1.21 13.22
C LEU A 165 -7.52 0.83 13.11
N GLN A 166 -7.26 -0.46 13.20
CA GLN A 166 -5.92 -1.01 13.00
C GLN A 166 -5.98 -2.09 11.92
N TYR A 167 -4.93 -2.19 11.11
CA TYR A 167 -4.79 -3.33 10.22
C TYR A 167 -4.68 -4.61 11.05
N PRO A 168 -5.45 -5.67 10.74
CA PRO A 168 -5.37 -6.93 11.46
C PRO A 168 -4.03 -7.66 11.25
N MET A 169 -3.27 -7.25 10.27
CA MET A 169 -2.00 -7.86 9.86
C MET A 169 -0.80 -7.25 10.59
N ASP A 170 0.25 -8.05 10.79
CA ASP A 170 1.54 -7.53 11.24
C ASP A 170 2.16 -6.68 10.12
N TYR A 171 2.01 -5.37 10.25
CA TYR A 171 2.53 -4.38 9.29
C TYR A 171 4.05 -4.50 9.06
N ARG A 172 4.79 -5.10 10.02
CA ARG A 172 6.22 -5.38 9.87
C ARG A 172 6.51 -6.38 8.75
N LYS A 173 5.61 -7.33 8.50
CA LYS A 173 5.72 -8.27 7.36
C LYS A 173 5.55 -7.55 6.03
N PHE A 174 4.66 -6.58 5.99
CA PHE A 174 4.51 -5.69 4.84
C PHE A 174 5.74 -4.77 4.66
N GLN A 175 6.30 -4.24 5.75
CA GLN A 175 7.52 -3.42 5.69
C GLN A 175 8.73 -4.20 5.19
N ALA A 176 8.83 -5.50 5.44
CA ALA A 176 9.89 -6.33 4.88
C ALA A 176 9.82 -6.40 3.34
N LEU A 177 8.61 -6.46 2.77
CA LEU A 177 8.41 -6.32 1.32
C LEU A 177 8.73 -4.89 0.83
N ALA A 178 8.35 -3.86 1.59
CA ALA A 178 8.68 -2.48 1.30
C ALA A 178 10.18 -2.18 1.50
N GLY A 179 10.88 -2.95 2.33
CA GLY A 179 12.34 -2.87 2.53
C GLY A 179 13.12 -3.21 1.27
N SER A 180 12.63 -4.13 0.43
CA SER A 180 13.21 -4.38 -0.90
C SER A 180 12.99 -3.21 -1.86
N ALA A 181 11.90 -2.45 -1.73
CA ALA A 181 11.71 -1.19 -2.43
C ALA A 181 12.62 -0.07 -1.88
N ALA A 182 12.99 -0.10 -0.60
CA ALA A 182 13.96 0.83 -0.02
C ALA A 182 15.39 0.62 -0.55
N ALA A 183 15.74 -0.59 -0.98
CA ALA A 183 17.01 -0.84 -1.69
C ALA A 183 17.08 -0.06 -3.02
N MET A 184 15.94 0.21 -3.66
CA MET A 184 15.86 1.08 -4.84
C MET A 184 16.02 2.57 -4.48
N ALA A 185 15.78 2.97 -3.23
CA ALA A 185 15.90 4.37 -2.80
C ALA A 185 17.34 4.91 -2.80
N ASN A 186 18.36 4.02 -2.85
CA ASN A 186 19.75 4.41 -3.00
C ASN A 186 20.10 4.87 -4.43
N ASN A 187 19.26 4.57 -5.41
CA ASN A 187 19.42 5.04 -6.78
C ASN A 187 19.03 6.52 -6.87
N PRO A 188 19.86 7.40 -7.49
CA PRO A 188 19.55 8.83 -7.67
C PRO A 188 18.18 9.12 -8.29
N MET A 189 17.73 8.25 -9.20
CA MET A 189 16.42 8.35 -9.87
C MET A 189 15.25 8.09 -8.90
N PHE A 190 15.48 7.31 -7.82
CA PHE A 190 14.50 6.97 -6.80
C PHE A 190 14.74 7.66 -5.44
N LYS A 191 15.68 8.62 -5.36
CA LYS A 191 15.91 9.40 -4.12
C LYS A 191 14.63 10.02 -3.54
N GLY A 192 13.68 10.40 -4.42
CA GLY A 192 12.36 10.89 -4.03
C GLY A 192 11.50 9.84 -3.33
N MET A 193 11.63 8.55 -3.69
CA MET A 193 10.84 7.47 -3.06
C MET A 193 11.26 7.20 -1.62
N GLY A 194 12.55 7.22 -1.30
CA GLY A 194 13.02 7.08 0.07
C GLY A 194 12.46 8.18 0.97
N LYS A 195 12.49 9.42 0.49
CA LYS A 195 11.91 10.56 1.21
C LYS A 195 10.39 10.45 1.33
N MET A 196 9.71 9.94 0.30
CA MET A 196 8.27 9.69 0.35
C MET A 196 7.91 8.65 1.43
N VAL A 197 8.66 7.56 1.54
CA VAL A 197 8.47 6.55 2.60
C VAL A 197 8.65 7.16 3.99
N GLU A 198 9.68 7.98 4.20
CA GLU A 198 9.89 8.69 5.47
C GLU A 198 8.75 9.67 5.79
N GLU A 199 8.29 10.43 4.79
CA GLU A 199 7.17 11.35 4.97
C GLU A 199 5.86 10.61 5.24
N MET A 200 5.62 9.46 4.59
CA MET A 200 4.43 8.63 4.83
C MET A 200 4.37 8.07 6.25
N LYS A 201 5.51 7.89 6.94
CA LYS A 201 5.52 7.48 8.35
C LYS A 201 4.84 8.49 9.29
N LYS A 202 4.66 9.73 8.85
CA LYS A 202 3.95 10.78 9.61
C LYS A 202 2.44 10.60 9.58
N ILE A 203 1.92 9.73 8.70
CA ILE A 203 0.49 9.44 8.57
C ILE A 203 0.16 8.34 9.56
N GLU A 204 -0.61 8.69 10.58
CA GLU A 204 -0.98 7.79 11.65
C GLU A 204 -2.34 7.14 11.39
N GLY A 205 -2.42 5.82 11.51
CA GLY A 205 -3.66 5.06 11.41
C GLY A 205 -3.95 4.47 10.03
N LEU A 206 -5.18 4.00 9.87
CA LEU A 206 -5.70 3.40 8.64
C LEU A 206 -6.29 4.48 7.73
N THR A 207 -5.82 4.58 6.48
CA THR A 207 -6.41 5.47 5.49
C THR A 207 -7.77 4.93 5.04
N ILE A 208 -8.84 5.71 5.28
CA ILE A 208 -10.22 5.37 4.93
C ILE A 208 -10.82 6.28 3.84
N ALA A 209 -10.08 7.30 3.42
CA ALA A 209 -10.37 8.06 2.21
C ALA A 209 -9.08 8.62 1.64
N ASP A 210 -8.97 8.65 0.34
CA ASP A 210 -7.86 9.27 -0.38
C ASP A 210 -8.31 9.86 -1.71
N SER A 211 -7.59 10.88 -2.16
CA SER A 211 -7.69 11.42 -3.51
C SER A 211 -6.31 11.78 -4.03
N THR A 212 -6.07 11.44 -5.29
CA THR A 212 -4.81 11.72 -5.97
C THR A 212 -5.07 12.61 -7.17
N SER A 213 -4.34 13.71 -7.26
CA SER A 213 -4.28 14.58 -8.43
C SER A 213 -2.87 14.52 -9.01
N MET A 214 -2.77 14.16 -10.28
CA MET A 214 -1.50 14.09 -11.01
C MET A 214 -1.54 15.05 -12.19
N LYS A 215 -0.45 15.80 -12.38
CA LYS A 215 -0.24 16.68 -13.52
C LYS A 215 1.01 16.24 -14.27
N MET A 216 0.85 15.67 -15.46
CA MET A 216 1.97 15.27 -16.32
C MET A 216 1.76 15.78 -17.75
N MET A 217 2.77 16.44 -18.30
CA MET A 217 2.78 16.89 -19.71
C MET A 217 1.52 17.66 -20.14
N GLY A 218 1.02 18.57 -19.25
CA GLY A 218 -0.19 19.36 -19.54
C GLY A 218 -1.51 18.60 -19.39
N ARG A 219 -1.50 17.33 -19.01
CA ARG A 219 -2.69 16.56 -18.67
C ARG A 219 -2.82 16.45 -17.16
N SER A 220 -4.05 16.60 -16.65
CA SER A 220 -4.37 16.31 -15.25
C SER A 220 -5.24 15.08 -15.18
N SER A 221 -4.97 14.22 -14.21
CA SER A 221 -5.84 13.11 -13.84
C SER A 221 -6.15 13.21 -12.36
N GLU A 222 -7.40 12.92 -12.01
CA GLU A 222 -7.86 12.87 -10.64
C GLU A 222 -8.53 11.54 -10.39
N SER A 223 -8.28 10.97 -9.21
CA SER A 223 -8.96 9.78 -8.71
C SER A 223 -9.20 9.97 -7.23
N SER A 224 -10.31 9.43 -6.74
CA SER A 224 -10.58 9.41 -5.31
C SER A 224 -11.22 8.12 -4.88
N ARG A 225 -11.05 7.83 -3.60
CA ARG A 225 -11.61 6.67 -2.92
C ARG A 225 -12.02 7.08 -1.52
N GLU A 226 -13.25 6.77 -1.13
CA GLU A 226 -13.76 7.06 0.20
C GLU A 226 -14.55 5.86 0.73
N ALA A 227 -14.27 5.43 1.95
CA ALA A 227 -15.00 4.36 2.60
C ALA A 227 -16.46 4.78 2.83
N VAL A 228 -17.39 3.94 2.40
CA VAL A 228 -18.83 4.12 2.63
C VAL A 228 -19.35 3.13 3.66
N GLU A 229 -18.64 2.01 3.85
CA GLU A 229 -18.95 1.01 4.88
C GLU A 229 -17.66 0.38 5.40
N ILE A 230 -17.60 0.16 6.71
CA ILE A 230 -16.50 -0.53 7.39
C ILE A 230 -17.10 -1.54 8.34
N LYS A 231 -16.77 -2.82 8.11
CA LYS A 231 -17.19 -3.94 8.97
C LYS A 231 -16.00 -4.56 9.65
N LYS A 232 -16.14 -4.84 10.95
CA LYS A 232 -15.22 -5.66 11.74
C LYS A 232 -15.82 -7.07 11.89
N GLY A 233 -14.97 -8.07 11.84
CA GLY A 233 -15.37 -9.46 12.05
C GLY A 233 -14.90 -10.40 10.93
N PRO A 234 -15.19 -11.70 11.05
CA PRO A 234 -14.61 -12.72 10.20
C PRO A 234 -14.97 -12.52 8.71
N ILE A 235 -13.97 -12.69 7.85
CA ILE A 235 -14.11 -12.62 6.41
C ILE A 235 -14.31 -14.04 5.87
N PRO A 236 -15.30 -14.28 5.00
CA PRO A 236 -15.49 -15.60 4.37
C PRO A 236 -14.23 -16.02 3.61
N ALA A 237 -13.79 -17.28 3.76
CA ALA A 237 -12.60 -17.81 3.09
C ALA A 237 -12.64 -17.63 1.55
N ALA A 238 -13.83 -17.72 0.96
CA ALA A 238 -14.06 -17.49 -0.47
C ALA A 238 -13.66 -16.08 -0.94
N ALA A 239 -13.59 -15.10 -0.04
CA ALA A 239 -13.13 -13.75 -0.40
C ALA A 239 -11.66 -13.71 -0.84
N PHE A 240 -10.87 -14.72 -0.44
CA PHE A 240 -9.45 -14.83 -0.79
C PHE A 240 -9.15 -16.04 -1.70
N ASP A 241 -10.18 -16.80 -2.11
CA ASP A 241 -10.01 -17.94 -2.98
C ASP A 241 -9.85 -17.51 -4.43
N VAL A 242 -8.61 -17.57 -4.90
CA VAL A 242 -8.25 -17.19 -6.28
C VAL A 242 -9.05 -17.98 -7.30
N THR A 243 -9.32 -19.26 -7.06
CA THR A 243 -10.10 -20.09 -7.99
C THR A 243 -11.54 -19.58 -8.11
N ALA A 244 -12.14 -19.20 -6.99
CA ALA A 244 -13.48 -18.62 -6.98
C ALA A 244 -13.52 -17.21 -7.61
N LEU A 245 -12.42 -16.45 -7.49
CA LEU A 245 -12.30 -15.09 -8.04
C LEU A 245 -12.00 -15.07 -9.55
N THR A 246 -11.40 -16.15 -10.08
CA THR A 246 -10.93 -16.23 -11.48
C THR A 246 -11.53 -17.42 -12.24
N PRO A 247 -12.88 -17.60 -12.27
CA PRO A 247 -13.48 -18.73 -12.97
C PRO A 247 -13.24 -18.62 -14.48
N GLY A 248 -12.48 -19.58 -15.03
CA GLY A 248 -12.17 -19.59 -16.46
C GLY A 248 -11.13 -18.57 -16.93
N TYR A 249 -10.43 -17.90 -16.00
CA TYR A 249 -9.35 -16.97 -16.36
C TYR A 249 -8.07 -17.73 -16.73
N LYS A 250 -7.30 -17.13 -17.62
CA LYS A 250 -6.01 -17.65 -18.04
C LYS A 250 -4.91 -17.24 -17.08
N LYS A 251 -4.14 -18.19 -16.59
CA LYS A 251 -2.90 -17.89 -15.85
C LYS A 251 -1.81 -17.44 -16.82
N VAL A 252 -1.20 -16.28 -16.54
CA VAL A 252 -0.10 -15.71 -17.33
C VAL A 252 1.13 -15.47 -16.44
N PRO A 253 2.36 -15.42 -17.03
CA PRO A 253 3.55 -15.06 -16.28
C PRO A 253 3.43 -13.64 -15.70
N HIS A 254 3.86 -13.45 -14.47
CA HIS A 254 3.86 -12.12 -13.84
C HIS A 254 4.84 -11.19 -14.58
N PRO A 255 4.47 -9.92 -14.87
CA PRO A 255 5.31 -9.00 -15.67
C PRO A 255 6.73 -8.84 -15.16
N ILE A 256 6.94 -8.83 -13.85
CA ILE A 256 8.26 -8.66 -13.23
C ILE A 256 9.22 -9.81 -13.55
N THR A 257 8.72 -11.01 -13.84
CA THR A 257 9.55 -12.16 -14.19
C THR A 257 10.17 -12.06 -15.59
N LYS A 258 9.65 -11.15 -16.43
CA LYS A 258 10.17 -10.85 -17.78
C LYS A 258 11.34 -9.87 -17.75
N LEU A 259 11.65 -9.30 -16.59
CA LEU A 259 12.74 -8.32 -16.41
C LEU A 259 14.12 -8.97 -16.17
N LYS A 260 14.18 -10.32 -16.21
CA LYS A 260 15.43 -11.07 -16.09
C LYS A 260 16.30 -10.93 -17.31
#